data_ec8719cb36d1781c7f68f4a162bdfb78
#
_entry.id   ec8719cb36d1781c7f68f4a162bdfb78
#
_cell.length_a   1.000
_cell.length_b   1.000
_cell.length_c   1.000
_cell.angle_alpha   90.00
_cell.angle_beta   90.00
_cell.angle_gamma   90.00
#
_symmetry.space_group_name_H-M   'P 1'
#
loop_
_entity.id
_entity.type
_entity.pdbx_description
1 polymer ?
#
loop_
_entity_poly.entity_id
_entity_poly.type
_entity_poly.pdbx_seq_one_letter_code
_entity_poly.pdbx_strand_id
1 'polypeptide(L)'
;MRVLNNVTEAIGNTHMLHLSKIADEFGVQGNIYAKMEYLNPGFSKKDRVALQMITEAENAGLLVPGQAVVELTSGNTGTGLAIACACKGYKFIVCMSKGNSMERARMMKALGAEVVLVDQMPNSVHGQVSGEDLALVEIEAQKIAKERNAFRADQFNLEACNHAHEKYTAEEMWEQLDGNIDVFVDFLGSGSTFAGCSKTLKKHNSSIKCYVVEPETAAIYSGKEITDQGHKIQGGGYSMDLPLVDKKLIDGYIQVTDEEATDVARKLAKLEGVFAGFSSGANVCAAIKLLKSSEKGKNIVLTLNDSGLKYLSTDLYEEL
;
A
#
# COMPACT_ATOMS: atom_id res chain seq x y z
N MET A 1 -19.04 -18.90 -10.89
CA MET A 1 -19.21 -18.02 -9.71
C MET A 1 -19.45 -18.92 -8.50
N ARG A 2 -18.86 -18.61 -7.36
CA ARG A 2 -19.05 -19.38 -6.12
C ARG A 2 -19.66 -18.50 -5.03
N VAL A 3 -20.36 -19.10 -4.07
CA VAL A 3 -20.78 -18.44 -2.84
C VAL A 3 -19.59 -18.46 -1.88
N LEU A 4 -19.28 -17.33 -1.25
CA LEU A 4 -18.20 -17.20 -0.28
C LEU A 4 -18.77 -17.43 1.13
N ASN A 5 -18.00 -18.07 2.01
CA ASN A 5 -18.40 -18.28 3.41
C ASN A 5 -18.17 -17.02 4.25
N ASN A 6 -17.17 -16.22 3.90
CA ASN A 6 -16.90 -14.94 4.53
C ASN A 6 -16.14 -14.02 3.55
N VAL A 7 -16.05 -12.73 3.88
CA VAL A 7 -15.52 -11.72 2.96
C VAL A 7 -14.01 -11.86 2.72
N THR A 8 -13.24 -12.53 3.59
CA THR A 8 -11.80 -12.72 3.36
C THR A 8 -11.50 -13.62 2.16
N GLU A 9 -12.46 -14.48 1.76
CA GLU A 9 -12.33 -15.29 0.54
C GLU A 9 -12.44 -14.47 -0.77
N ALA A 10 -12.86 -13.20 -0.67
CA ALA A 10 -12.86 -12.24 -1.78
C ALA A 10 -11.55 -11.43 -1.88
N ILE A 11 -10.63 -11.61 -0.94
CA ILE A 11 -9.33 -10.94 -0.98
C ILE A 11 -8.44 -11.61 -2.03
N GLY A 12 -7.81 -10.79 -2.87
CA GLY A 12 -6.95 -11.29 -3.94
C GLY A 12 -7.72 -11.61 -5.23
N ASN A 13 -7.05 -12.27 -6.15
CA ASN A 13 -7.55 -12.58 -7.50
C ASN A 13 -8.13 -11.33 -8.20
N THR A 14 -7.54 -10.18 -7.96
CA THR A 14 -7.94 -8.91 -8.58
C THR A 14 -7.60 -8.94 -10.07
N HIS A 15 -8.32 -8.13 -10.85
CA HIS A 15 -8.09 -8.09 -12.29
C HIS A 15 -6.87 -7.22 -12.64
N MET A 16 -6.26 -7.52 -13.79
CA MET A 16 -5.28 -6.67 -14.46
C MET A 16 -6.01 -5.79 -15.48
N LEU A 17 -5.72 -4.50 -15.51
CA LEU A 17 -6.25 -3.54 -16.47
C LEU A 17 -5.13 -3.01 -17.36
N HIS A 18 -5.35 -3.02 -18.68
CA HIS A 18 -4.47 -2.34 -19.64
C HIS A 18 -4.88 -0.87 -19.74
N LEU A 19 -3.98 0.03 -19.34
CA LEU A 19 -4.21 1.48 -19.33
C LEU A 19 -3.86 2.11 -20.70
N SER A 20 -4.58 1.70 -21.74
CA SER A 20 -4.29 2.12 -23.12
C SER A 20 -4.54 3.59 -23.37
N LYS A 21 -5.64 4.15 -22.81
CA LYS A 21 -5.98 5.57 -23.02
C LYS A 21 -4.99 6.49 -22.27
N ILE A 22 -4.46 6.06 -21.15
CA ILE A 22 -3.37 6.78 -20.47
C ILE A 22 -2.11 6.76 -21.31
N ALA A 23 -1.74 5.61 -21.88
CA ALA A 23 -0.57 5.50 -22.76
C ALA A 23 -0.70 6.42 -23.98
N ASP A 24 -1.88 6.45 -24.60
CA ASP A 24 -2.20 7.31 -25.74
C ASP A 24 -2.15 8.80 -25.37
N GLU A 25 -2.78 9.21 -24.26
CA GLU A 25 -2.80 10.60 -23.76
C GLU A 25 -1.39 11.16 -23.56
N PHE A 26 -0.48 10.34 -23.04
CA PHE A 26 0.90 10.75 -22.81
C PHE A 26 1.84 10.47 -23.99
N GLY A 27 1.34 9.88 -25.08
CA GLY A 27 2.09 9.59 -26.31
C GLY A 27 3.25 8.62 -26.08
N VAL A 28 3.12 7.67 -25.15
CA VAL A 28 4.18 6.70 -24.85
C VAL A 28 4.09 5.46 -25.72
N GLN A 29 5.23 4.85 -26.01
CA GLN A 29 5.32 3.56 -26.69
C GLN A 29 5.60 2.46 -25.67
N GLY A 30 4.77 1.44 -25.64
CA GLY A 30 4.77 0.34 -24.68
C GLY A 30 3.42 0.20 -24.00
N ASN A 31 3.33 -0.69 -23.04
CA ASN A 31 2.08 -1.01 -22.36
C ASN A 31 2.20 -0.77 -20.84
N ILE A 32 1.13 -0.27 -20.24
CA ILE A 32 0.99 -0.14 -18.79
C ILE A 32 -0.14 -1.07 -18.35
N TYR A 33 0.20 -2.04 -17.52
CA TYR A 33 -0.75 -2.98 -16.93
C TYR A 33 -0.86 -2.73 -15.43
N ALA A 34 -2.06 -2.53 -14.96
CA ALA A 34 -2.33 -2.12 -13.59
C ALA A 34 -3.16 -3.16 -12.83
N LYS A 35 -2.64 -3.70 -11.75
CA LYS A 35 -3.31 -4.63 -10.85
C LYS A 35 -4.32 -3.86 -9.99
N MET A 36 -5.61 -4.15 -10.12
CA MET A 36 -6.72 -3.38 -9.53
C MET A 36 -6.92 -3.73 -8.03
N GLU A 37 -5.95 -3.39 -7.19
CA GLU A 37 -5.96 -3.74 -5.77
C GLU A 37 -7.04 -3.02 -4.94
N TYR A 38 -7.61 -1.93 -5.45
CA TYR A 38 -8.75 -1.27 -4.84
C TYR A 38 -10.07 -2.08 -4.91
N LEU A 39 -10.08 -3.20 -5.64
CA LEU A 39 -11.22 -4.13 -5.69
C LEU A 39 -11.25 -5.11 -4.52
N ASN A 40 -10.22 -5.18 -3.69
CA ASN A 40 -10.29 -5.93 -2.44
C ASN A 40 -11.38 -5.36 -1.51
N PRO A 41 -11.97 -6.16 -0.61
CA PRO A 41 -13.09 -5.76 0.26
C PRO A 41 -12.84 -4.50 1.11
N GLY A 42 -11.61 -4.27 1.55
CA GLY A 42 -11.18 -3.06 2.28
C GLY A 42 -10.68 -1.96 1.36
N PHE A 43 -10.90 -2.11 0.05
CA PHE A 43 -10.56 -1.13 -0.99
C PHE A 43 -9.05 -0.84 -1.10
N SER A 44 -8.18 -1.84 -0.81
CA SER A 44 -6.74 -1.65 -0.98
C SER A 44 -5.94 -2.96 -1.03
N LYS A 45 -4.69 -2.87 -1.50
CA LYS A 45 -3.72 -3.98 -1.46
C LYS A 45 -3.39 -4.48 -0.05
N LYS A 46 -3.70 -3.70 0.99
CA LYS A 46 -3.41 -4.04 2.39
C LYS A 46 -4.30 -5.13 2.95
N ASP A 47 -5.42 -5.43 2.33
CA ASP A 47 -6.27 -6.56 2.71
C ASP A 47 -5.50 -7.88 2.62
N ARG A 48 -4.68 -8.03 1.56
CA ARG A 48 -3.80 -9.19 1.38
C ARG A 48 -2.79 -9.32 2.52
N VAL A 49 -2.13 -8.19 2.83
CA VAL A 49 -1.13 -8.11 3.90
C VAL A 49 -1.75 -8.47 5.24
N ALA A 50 -2.89 -7.87 5.57
CA ALA A 50 -3.61 -8.12 6.81
C ALA A 50 -4.01 -9.58 6.97
N LEU A 51 -4.62 -10.18 5.95
CA LEU A 51 -5.02 -11.58 5.99
C LEU A 51 -3.82 -12.51 6.16
N GLN A 52 -2.72 -12.22 5.47
CA GLN A 52 -1.52 -13.05 5.53
C GLN A 52 -0.83 -12.98 6.89
N MET A 53 -0.71 -11.78 7.49
CA MET A 53 -0.17 -11.63 8.85
C MET A 53 -0.95 -12.47 9.87
N ILE A 54 -2.28 -12.38 9.84
CA ILE A 54 -3.13 -13.16 10.75
C ILE A 54 -2.97 -14.66 10.49
N THR A 55 -3.02 -15.08 9.21
CA THR A 55 -2.94 -16.51 8.86
C THR A 55 -1.58 -17.13 9.24
N GLU A 56 -0.48 -16.42 9.01
CA GLU A 56 0.84 -16.93 9.39
C GLU A 56 1.04 -16.93 10.91
N ALA A 57 0.51 -15.94 11.61
CA ALA A 57 0.55 -15.91 13.07
C ALA A 57 -0.25 -17.07 13.71
N GLU A 58 -1.42 -17.40 13.16
CA GLU A 58 -2.21 -18.59 13.57
C GLU A 58 -1.41 -19.88 13.34
N ASN A 59 -0.87 -20.04 12.13
CA ASN A 59 -0.11 -21.24 11.75
C ASN A 59 1.16 -21.44 12.59
N ALA A 60 1.78 -20.33 13.03
CA ALA A 60 2.96 -20.35 13.89
C ALA A 60 2.63 -20.45 15.39
N GLY A 61 1.35 -20.44 15.77
CA GLY A 61 0.91 -20.44 17.18
C GLY A 61 1.22 -19.12 17.92
N LEU A 62 1.52 -18.05 17.20
CA LEU A 62 1.77 -16.71 17.74
C LEU A 62 0.47 -15.94 18.01
N LEU A 63 -0.59 -16.33 17.34
CA LEU A 63 -1.95 -15.81 17.53
C LEU A 63 -2.88 -16.99 17.79
N VAL A 64 -3.51 -17.00 18.97
CA VAL A 64 -4.41 -18.07 19.39
C VAL A 64 -5.84 -17.56 19.60
N PRO A 65 -6.87 -18.42 19.49
CA PRO A 65 -8.26 -18.02 19.71
C PRO A 65 -8.47 -17.27 21.02
N GLY A 66 -9.18 -16.14 20.95
CA GLY A 66 -9.45 -15.25 22.09
C GLY A 66 -8.37 -14.20 22.38
N GLN A 67 -7.22 -14.29 21.77
CA GLN A 67 -6.18 -13.27 21.86
C GLN A 67 -6.58 -12.04 21.02
N ALA A 68 -6.13 -10.85 21.43
CA ALA A 68 -6.31 -9.64 20.64
C ALA A 68 -5.17 -9.44 19.64
N VAL A 69 -5.46 -8.68 18.59
CA VAL A 69 -4.48 -8.17 17.62
C VAL A 69 -4.35 -6.67 17.82
N VAL A 70 -3.14 -6.13 17.83
CA VAL A 70 -2.90 -4.69 17.95
C VAL A 70 -1.97 -4.19 16.82
N GLU A 71 -2.28 -3.02 16.27
CA GLU A 71 -1.46 -2.37 15.25
C GLU A 71 -1.47 -0.85 15.36
N LEU A 72 -0.31 -0.24 15.07
CA LEU A 72 -0.18 1.19 14.76
C LEU A 72 -0.56 1.40 13.31
N THR A 73 -1.73 1.96 13.06
CA THR A 73 -2.14 2.27 11.70
C THR A 73 -3.31 3.25 11.69
N SER A 74 -3.33 4.14 10.72
CA SER A 74 -4.46 5.06 10.51
C SER A 74 -5.14 4.84 9.16
N GLY A 75 -4.75 3.83 8.39
CA GLY A 75 -5.16 3.73 7.00
C GLY A 75 -5.54 2.32 6.55
N ASN A 76 -5.05 1.97 5.38
CA ASN A 76 -5.40 0.75 4.66
C ASN A 76 -5.12 -0.54 5.44
N THR A 77 -3.98 -0.61 6.13
CA THR A 77 -3.62 -1.78 6.95
C THR A 77 -4.62 -1.98 8.09
N GLY A 78 -5.03 -0.90 8.75
CA GLY A 78 -6.04 -0.98 9.81
C GLY A 78 -7.39 -1.47 9.30
N THR A 79 -7.81 -1.03 8.12
CA THR A 79 -9.05 -1.53 7.48
C THR A 79 -8.94 -3.03 7.18
N GLY A 80 -7.84 -3.46 6.57
CA GLY A 80 -7.63 -4.87 6.25
C GLY A 80 -7.60 -5.76 7.51
N LEU A 81 -6.90 -5.33 8.57
CA LEU A 81 -6.87 -6.03 9.86
C LEU A 81 -8.23 -6.07 10.52
N ALA A 82 -9.00 -4.97 10.49
CA ALA A 82 -10.35 -4.97 11.04
C ALA A 82 -11.25 -6.00 10.33
N ILE A 83 -11.18 -6.09 9.00
CA ILE A 83 -11.90 -7.10 8.21
C ILE A 83 -11.43 -8.53 8.57
N ALA A 84 -10.14 -8.78 8.54
CA ALA A 84 -9.58 -10.12 8.81
C ALA A 84 -9.92 -10.58 10.24
N CYS A 85 -9.76 -9.70 11.23
CA CYS A 85 -10.08 -9.99 12.62
C CYS A 85 -11.58 -10.24 12.85
N ALA A 86 -12.46 -9.41 12.26
CA ALA A 86 -13.90 -9.59 12.34
C ALA A 86 -14.33 -10.97 11.80
N CYS A 87 -13.77 -11.39 10.65
CA CYS A 87 -14.09 -12.68 10.03
C CYS A 87 -13.53 -13.88 10.81
N LYS A 88 -12.39 -13.72 11.44
CA LYS A 88 -11.71 -14.80 12.19
C LYS A 88 -12.02 -14.82 13.68
N GLY A 89 -12.82 -13.87 14.19
CA GLY A 89 -13.25 -13.80 15.58
C GLY A 89 -12.22 -13.24 16.55
N TYR A 90 -11.25 -12.45 16.06
CA TYR A 90 -10.28 -11.77 16.91
C TYR A 90 -10.73 -10.35 17.27
N LYS A 91 -10.39 -9.92 18.47
CA LYS A 91 -10.49 -8.50 18.83
C LYS A 91 -9.36 -7.73 18.15
N PHE A 92 -9.67 -6.67 17.44
CA PHE A 92 -8.67 -5.80 16.84
C PHE A 92 -8.59 -4.46 17.57
N ILE A 93 -7.39 -4.07 17.98
CA ILE A 93 -7.08 -2.81 18.64
C ILE A 93 -6.21 -2.01 17.69
N VAL A 94 -6.68 -0.84 17.30
CA VAL A 94 -5.92 0.06 16.44
C VAL A 94 -5.48 1.28 17.23
N CYS A 95 -4.16 1.52 17.25
CA CYS A 95 -3.58 2.74 17.81
C CYS A 95 -3.34 3.73 16.69
N MET A 96 -3.84 4.95 16.84
CA MET A 96 -3.65 6.01 15.85
C MET A 96 -3.55 7.39 16.52
N SER A 97 -2.83 8.30 15.88
CA SER A 97 -2.72 9.69 16.35
C SER A 97 -4.06 10.42 16.21
N LYS A 98 -4.35 11.32 17.16
CA LYS A 98 -5.47 12.27 17.06
C LYS A 98 -5.35 13.24 15.87
N GLY A 99 -4.16 13.40 15.29
CA GLY A 99 -3.93 14.13 14.05
C GLY A 99 -4.45 13.42 12.79
N ASN A 100 -4.83 12.14 12.87
CA ASN A 100 -5.39 11.43 11.74
C ASN A 100 -6.87 11.75 11.53
N SER A 101 -7.36 11.57 10.30
CA SER A 101 -8.78 11.74 9.95
C SER A 101 -9.68 10.83 10.78
N MET A 102 -10.71 11.43 11.41
CA MET A 102 -11.72 10.71 12.19
C MET A 102 -12.59 9.77 11.36
N GLU A 103 -12.68 9.97 10.04
CA GLU A 103 -13.41 9.07 9.14
C GLU A 103 -12.77 7.68 9.12
N ARG A 104 -11.45 7.61 9.13
CA ARG A 104 -10.70 6.35 9.20
C ARG A 104 -10.96 5.62 10.51
N ALA A 105 -10.97 6.35 11.64
CA ALA A 105 -11.34 5.79 12.93
C ALA A 105 -12.78 5.24 12.95
N ARG A 106 -13.73 5.99 12.36
CA ARG A 106 -15.14 5.57 12.26
C ARG A 106 -15.29 4.30 11.44
N MET A 107 -14.61 4.20 10.31
CA MET A 107 -14.62 3.00 9.46
C MET A 107 -14.12 1.76 10.22
N MET A 108 -12.98 1.87 10.89
CA MET A 108 -12.44 0.75 11.68
C MET A 108 -13.33 0.38 12.87
N LYS A 109 -13.95 1.36 13.55
CA LYS A 109 -14.96 1.11 14.58
C LYS A 109 -16.19 0.38 14.05
N ALA A 110 -16.68 0.77 12.87
CA ALA A 110 -17.82 0.11 12.23
C ALA A 110 -17.52 -1.36 11.89
N LEU A 111 -16.26 -1.69 11.64
CA LEU A 111 -15.76 -3.06 11.45
C LEU A 111 -15.46 -3.80 12.77
N GLY A 112 -15.76 -3.21 13.92
CA GLY A 112 -15.62 -3.83 15.23
C GLY A 112 -14.27 -3.58 15.94
N ALA A 113 -13.41 -2.70 15.38
CA ALA A 113 -12.14 -2.40 16.02
C ALA A 113 -12.31 -1.50 17.28
N GLU A 114 -11.52 -1.77 18.31
CA GLU A 114 -11.27 -0.85 19.40
C GLU A 114 -10.25 0.19 18.94
N VAL A 115 -10.66 1.48 18.87
CA VAL A 115 -9.79 2.56 18.43
C VAL A 115 -9.22 3.31 19.63
N VAL A 116 -7.89 3.25 19.78
CA VAL A 116 -7.13 4.00 20.77
C VAL A 116 -6.53 5.23 20.10
N LEU A 117 -6.99 6.42 20.53
CA LEU A 117 -6.50 7.68 20.03
C LEU A 117 -5.39 8.21 20.94
N VAL A 118 -4.20 8.39 20.40
CA VAL A 118 -3.02 8.89 21.09
C VAL A 118 -2.88 10.39 20.83
N ASP A 119 -2.57 11.16 21.87
CA ASP A 119 -2.33 12.59 21.75
C ASP A 119 -1.11 12.89 20.89
N GLN A 120 -1.14 14.02 20.20
CA GLN A 120 0.00 14.53 19.45
C GLN A 120 1.01 15.20 20.39
N MET A 121 2.24 15.37 19.90
CA MET A 121 3.22 16.20 20.56
C MET A 121 2.70 17.65 20.69
N PRO A 122 3.08 18.38 21.76
CA PRO A 122 2.57 19.74 22.00
C PRO A 122 2.80 20.74 20.84
N ASN A 123 3.83 20.48 20.02
CA ASN A 123 4.20 21.34 18.89
C ASN A 123 3.73 20.80 17.53
N SER A 124 2.97 19.70 17.50
CA SER A 124 2.47 19.14 16.26
C SER A 124 1.39 20.01 15.64
N VAL A 125 1.40 20.11 14.33
CA VAL A 125 0.38 20.82 13.56
C VAL A 125 -0.92 20.02 13.58
N HIS A 126 -2.03 20.67 13.93
CA HIS A 126 -3.34 20.01 13.95
C HIS A 126 -3.70 19.44 12.57
N GLY A 127 -4.10 18.17 12.55
CA GLY A 127 -4.48 17.48 11.31
C GLY A 127 -3.30 16.91 10.51
N GLN A 128 -2.06 17.05 11.01
CA GLN A 128 -0.87 16.42 10.46
C GLN A 128 -0.25 15.49 11.51
N VAL A 129 0.42 14.45 11.07
CA VAL A 129 1.08 13.47 11.95
C VAL A 129 2.57 13.46 11.66
N SER A 130 3.35 13.89 12.63
CA SER A 130 4.82 13.90 12.57
C SER A 130 5.42 12.53 12.88
N GLY A 131 6.72 12.37 12.63
CA GLY A 131 7.46 11.18 13.07
C GLY A 131 7.46 11.01 14.60
N GLU A 132 7.50 12.11 15.35
CA GLU A 132 7.43 12.09 16.82
C GLU A 132 6.03 11.65 17.30
N ASP A 133 4.96 12.09 16.63
CA ASP A 133 3.60 11.61 16.91
C ASP A 133 3.48 10.10 16.67
N LEU A 134 4.05 9.59 15.57
CA LEU A 134 4.07 8.16 15.28
C LEU A 134 4.84 7.38 16.35
N ALA A 135 5.94 7.93 16.87
CA ALA A 135 6.69 7.31 17.95
C ALA A 135 5.85 7.18 19.24
N LEU A 136 5.02 8.18 19.57
CA LEU A 136 4.08 8.08 20.70
C LEU A 136 3.03 6.99 20.48
N VAL A 137 2.50 6.88 19.26
CA VAL A 137 1.53 5.83 18.92
C VAL A 137 2.18 4.45 19.01
N GLU A 138 3.44 4.30 18.59
CA GLU A 138 4.16 3.03 18.70
C GLU A 138 4.38 2.62 20.17
N ILE A 139 4.76 3.56 21.03
CA ILE A 139 4.88 3.31 22.48
C ILE A 139 3.57 2.77 23.06
N GLU A 140 2.44 3.39 22.72
CA GLU A 140 1.13 2.92 23.21
C GLU A 140 0.74 1.56 22.63
N ALA A 141 1.02 1.31 21.34
CA ALA A 141 0.76 0.03 20.70
C ALA A 141 1.58 -1.11 21.36
N GLN A 142 2.86 -0.87 21.66
CA GLN A 142 3.72 -1.82 22.36
C GLN A 142 3.26 -2.08 23.80
N LYS A 143 2.85 -1.03 24.50
CA LYS A 143 2.28 -1.14 25.85
C LYS A 143 1.02 -2.02 25.85
N ILE A 144 0.08 -1.76 24.96
CA ILE A 144 -1.15 -2.56 24.82
C ILE A 144 -0.82 -4.01 24.45
N ALA A 145 0.11 -4.23 23.51
CA ALA A 145 0.54 -5.58 23.16
C ALA A 145 1.01 -6.37 24.38
N LYS A 146 1.81 -5.74 25.23
CA LYS A 146 2.34 -6.37 26.47
C LYS A 146 1.25 -6.55 27.53
N GLU A 147 0.48 -5.52 27.84
CA GLU A 147 -0.52 -5.54 28.92
C GLU A 147 -1.68 -6.50 28.64
N ARG A 148 -2.09 -6.61 27.37
CA ARG A 148 -3.21 -7.45 26.95
C ARG A 148 -2.79 -8.78 26.33
N ASN A 149 -1.49 -9.10 26.33
CA ASN A 149 -0.92 -10.25 25.63
C ASN A 149 -1.43 -10.33 24.17
N ALA A 150 -1.48 -9.17 23.49
CA ALA A 150 -2.01 -9.09 22.14
C ALA A 150 -0.92 -9.37 21.11
N PHE A 151 -1.29 -9.98 19.98
CA PHE A 151 -0.40 -10.14 18.84
C PHE A 151 -0.16 -8.78 18.17
N ARG A 152 1.11 -8.38 18.04
CA ARG A 152 1.51 -7.15 17.34
C ARG A 152 1.62 -7.43 15.83
N ALA A 153 0.67 -6.91 15.05
CA ALA A 153 0.64 -7.08 13.60
C ALA A 153 1.52 -6.02 12.90
N ASP A 154 2.83 -6.06 13.17
CA ASP A 154 3.79 -5.07 12.70
C ASP A 154 4.03 -5.15 11.19
N GLN A 155 3.38 -4.25 10.44
CA GLN A 155 3.46 -4.23 8.97
C GLN A 155 4.84 -3.86 8.42
N PHE A 156 5.73 -3.30 9.24
CA PHE A 156 7.06 -2.90 8.81
C PHE A 156 8.12 -3.98 9.01
N ASN A 157 7.86 -4.96 9.89
CA ASN A 157 8.85 -5.95 10.28
C ASN A 157 8.43 -7.41 10.03
N LEU A 158 7.14 -7.71 9.88
CA LEU A 158 6.70 -9.08 9.66
C LEU A 158 6.87 -9.52 8.20
N GLU A 159 7.66 -10.56 7.96
CA GLU A 159 7.87 -11.17 6.64
C GLU A 159 6.56 -11.66 6.00
N ALA A 160 5.55 -11.96 6.79
CA ALA A 160 4.20 -12.27 6.29
C ALA A 160 3.66 -11.19 5.33
N CYS A 161 4.08 -9.93 5.49
CA CYS A 161 3.71 -8.85 4.59
C CYS A 161 4.30 -9.04 3.18
N ASN A 162 5.56 -9.48 3.09
CA ASN A 162 6.21 -9.83 1.82
C ASN A 162 5.54 -11.07 1.21
N HIS A 163 5.31 -12.10 2.03
CA HIS A 163 4.68 -13.35 1.60
C HIS A 163 3.30 -13.15 0.97
N ALA A 164 2.51 -12.16 1.42
CA ALA A 164 1.22 -11.83 0.81
C ALA A 164 1.36 -11.44 -0.67
N HIS A 165 2.45 -10.79 -1.02
CA HIS A 165 2.73 -10.34 -2.39
C HIS A 165 3.55 -11.37 -3.18
N GLU A 166 4.45 -12.11 -2.52
CA GLU A 166 5.20 -13.21 -3.14
C GLU A 166 4.28 -14.32 -3.63
N LYS A 167 3.38 -14.78 -2.74
CA LYS A 167 2.54 -15.96 -2.98
C LYS A 167 1.32 -15.69 -3.86
N TYR A 168 0.86 -14.43 -3.90
CA TYR A 168 -0.40 -14.10 -4.55
C TYR A 168 -0.26 -12.98 -5.59
N THR A 169 0.07 -11.76 -5.19
CA THR A 169 0.01 -10.60 -6.09
C THR A 169 0.92 -10.77 -7.30
N ALA A 170 2.15 -11.19 -7.09
CA ALA A 170 3.12 -11.38 -8.16
C ALA A 170 2.79 -12.58 -9.05
N GLU A 171 2.35 -13.69 -8.47
CA GLU A 171 1.93 -14.87 -9.23
C GLU A 171 0.71 -14.54 -10.09
N GLU A 172 -0.29 -13.83 -9.53
CA GLU A 172 -1.44 -13.36 -10.29
C GLU A 172 -1.04 -12.44 -11.45
N MET A 173 -0.07 -11.53 -11.25
CA MET A 173 0.46 -10.68 -12.32
C MET A 173 1.12 -11.51 -13.42
N TRP A 174 1.95 -12.47 -13.02
CA TRP A 174 2.66 -13.36 -13.94
C TRP A 174 1.70 -14.19 -14.80
N GLU A 175 0.72 -14.81 -14.16
CA GLU A 175 -0.29 -15.63 -14.84
C GLU A 175 -1.19 -14.82 -15.77
N GLN A 176 -1.66 -13.63 -15.32
CA GLN A 176 -2.58 -12.78 -16.09
C GLN A 176 -1.94 -12.15 -17.32
N LEU A 177 -0.63 -12.07 -17.37
CA LEU A 177 0.12 -11.51 -18.50
C LEU A 177 0.91 -12.58 -19.28
N ASP A 178 0.67 -13.87 -18.99
CA ASP A 178 1.39 -14.99 -19.60
C ASP A 178 2.92 -14.80 -19.58
N GLY A 179 3.44 -14.22 -18.48
CA GLY A 179 4.84 -13.90 -18.29
C GLY A 179 5.38 -12.71 -19.10
N ASN A 180 4.54 -12.00 -19.83
CA ASN A 180 4.95 -10.85 -20.66
C ASN A 180 5.14 -9.58 -19.83
N ILE A 181 6.10 -9.61 -18.91
CA ILE A 181 6.45 -8.51 -18.02
C ILE A 181 7.92 -8.15 -18.22
N ASP A 182 8.20 -6.89 -18.53
CA ASP A 182 9.58 -6.36 -18.63
C ASP A 182 9.98 -5.57 -17.39
N VAL A 183 9.02 -4.84 -16.80
CA VAL A 183 9.26 -3.90 -15.71
C VAL A 183 8.17 -3.97 -14.66
N PHE A 184 8.55 -3.89 -13.39
CA PHE A 184 7.65 -3.67 -12.26
C PHE A 184 7.97 -2.36 -11.56
N VAL A 185 6.94 -1.59 -11.20
CA VAL A 185 7.10 -0.35 -10.43
C VAL A 185 6.15 -0.35 -9.25
N ASP A 186 6.62 0.13 -8.08
CA ASP A 186 5.75 0.32 -6.91
C ASP A 186 6.21 1.49 -6.03
N PHE A 187 5.25 2.28 -5.57
CA PHE A 187 5.44 3.33 -4.58
C PHE A 187 5.57 2.73 -3.19
N LEU A 188 6.66 3.07 -2.49
CA LEU A 188 6.99 2.47 -1.21
C LEU A 188 6.12 3.02 -0.06
N GLY A 189 5.24 2.15 0.49
CA GLY A 189 4.66 2.32 1.83
C GLY A 189 5.51 1.60 2.87
N SER A 190 5.08 0.43 3.36
CA SER A 190 5.92 -0.45 4.19
C SER A 190 6.98 -1.23 3.39
N GLY A 191 6.98 -1.11 2.06
CA GLY A 191 7.91 -1.79 1.17
C GLY A 191 7.52 -3.22 0.77
N SER A 192 6.58 -3.84 1.46
CA SER A 192 6.26 -5.27 1.28
C SER A 192 5.76 -5.63 -0.12
N THR A 193 4.98 -4.74 -0.77
CA THR A 193 4.52 -4.99 -2.16
C THR A 193 5.70 -5.02 -3.12
N PHE A 194 6.58 -4.02 -3.02
CA PHE A 194 7.79 -3.98 -3.84
C PHE A 194 8.65 -5.22 -3.59
N ALA A 195 8.97 -5.52 -2.33
CA ALA A 195 9.84 -6.63 -1.96
C ALA A 195 9.27 -7.98 -2.44
N GLY A 196 8.01 -8.28 -2.13
CA GLY A 196 7.39 -9.55 -2.50
C GLY A 196 7.22 -9.71 -4.01
N CYS A 197 6.73 -8.68 -4.70
CA CYS A 197 6.55 -8.74 -6.14
C CYS A 197 7.90 -8.82 -6.89
N SER A 198 8.88 -7.99 -6.53
CA SER A 198 10.19 -7.99 -7.19
C SER A 198 10.89 -9.33 -7.03
N LYS A 199 10.86 -9.92 -5.84
CA LYS A 199 11.48 -11.23 -5.56
C LYS A 199 10.86 -12.33 -6.42
N THR A 200 9.53 -12.40 -6.48
CA THR A 200 8.82 -13.43 -7.25
C THR A 200 8.96 -13.22 -8.76
N LEU A 201 8.76 -12.00 -9.25
CA LEU A 201 8.88 -11.70 -10.68
C LEU A 201 10.30 -11.98 -11.19
N LYS A 202 11.35 -11.56 -10.44
CA LYS A 202 12.74 -11.88 -10.80
C LYS A 202 13.08 -13.37 -10.68
N LYS A 203 12.38 -14.13 -9.84
CA LYS A 203 12.50 -15.60 -9.79
C LYS A 203 11.95 -16.24 -11.04
N HIS A 204 10.84 -15.75 -11.60
CA HIS A 204 10.29 -16.20 -12.87
C HIS A 204 11.18 -15.77 -14.05
N ASN A 205 11.59 -14.52 -14.06
CA ASN A 205 12.47 -13.98 -15.11
C ASN A 205 13.42 -12.92 -14.51
N SER A 206 14.70 -13.27 -14.38
CA SER A 206 15.71 -12.40 -13.79
C SER A 206 16.00 -11.12 -14.58
N SER A 207 15.54 -11.03 -15.83
CA SER A 207 15.71 -9.83 -16.65
C SER A 207 14.68 -8.73 -16.36
N ILE A 208 13.61 -9.05 -15.60
CA ILE A 208 12.61 -8.06 -15.19
C ILE A 208 13.28 -7.01 -14.31
N LYS A 209 13.09 -5.74 -14.69
CA LYS A 209 13.60 -4.61 -13.90
C LYS A 209 12.55 -4.13 -12.92
N CYS A 210 12.97 -3.84 -11.68
CA CYS A 210 12.11 -3.42 -10.60
C CYS A 210 12.50 -2.02 -10.13
N TYR A 211 11.60 -1.05 -10.28
CA TYR A 211 11.85 0.35 -9.95
C TYR A 211 11.04 0.77 -8.73
N VAL A 212 11.73 1.42 -7.80
CA VAL A 212 11.11 2.07 -6.63
C VAL A 212 10.57 3.44 -7.05
N VAL A 213 9.35 3.75 -6.61
CA VAL A 213 8.74 5.07 -6.78
C VAL A 213 8.75 5.79 -5.44
N GLU A 214 9.26 7.02 -5.42
CA GLU A 214 9.39 7.85 -4.21
C GLU A 214 8.82 9.25 -4.48
N PRO A 215 8.33 9.95 -3.43
CA PRO A 215 8.07 11.39 -3.54
C PRO A 215 9.38 12.14 -3.82
N GLU A 216 9.36 13.13 -4.70
CA GLU A 216 10.56 13.89 -5.03
C GLU A 216 11.21 14.55 -3.80
N THR A 217 10.40 15.04 -2.88
CA THR A 217 10.82 15.75 -1.66
C THR A 217 11.31 14.82 -0.53
N ALA A 218 11.06 13.50 -0.64
CA ALA A 218 11.33 12.51 0.41
C ALA A 218 11.99 11.22 -0.15
N ALA A 219 12.88 11.35 -1.15
CA ALA A 219 13.42 10.26 -1.96
C ALA A 219 14.72 9.68 -1.38
N ILE A 220 14.64 8.98 -0.23
CA ILE A 220 15.83 8.47 0.48
C ILE A 220 16.49 7.27 -0.19
N TYR A 221 15.74 6.40 -0.86
CA TYR A 221 16.31 5.22 -1.54
C TYR A 221 17.17 5.61 -2.72
N SER A 222 16.84 6.71 -3.39
CA SER A 222 17.67 7.30 -4.44
C SER A 222 18.86 8.14 -3.91
N GLY A 223 19.00 8.24 -2.58
CA GLY A 223 20.08 8.98 -1.93
C GLY A 223 19.95 10.50 -2.00
N LYS A 224 18.74 11.01 -2.26
CA LYS A 224 18.50 12.46 -2.26
C LYS A 224 18.27 13.00 -0.87
N GLU A 225 18.60 14.29 -0.69
CA GLU A 225 18.27 15.02 0.52
C GLU A 225 16.76 15.15 0.70
N ILE A 226 16.28 14.96 1.92
CA ILE A 226 14.89 15.16 2.27
C ILE A 226 14.64 16.66 2.40
N THR A 227 13.78 17.19 1.56
CA THR A 227 13.43 18.62 1.55
C THR A 227 12.07 18.91 2.20
N ASP A 228 11.14 17.95 2.09
CA ASP A 228 9.83 17.99 2.75
C ASP A 228 9.28 16.58 2.95
N GLN A 229 8.92 16.25 4.19
CA GLN A 229 8.24 15.00 4.54
C GLN A 229 6.70 15.11 4.45
N GLY A 230 6.19 16.32 4.28
CA GLY A 230 4.76 16.64 4.28
C GLY A 230 4.07 16.49 2.92
N HIS A 231 4.64 15.70 1.99
CA HIS A 231 4.08 15.46 0.67
C HIS A 231 2.65 14.87 0.71
N LYS A 232 1.86 15.08 -0.37
CA LYS A 232 0.45 14.68 -0.45
C LYS A 232 0.24 13.20 -0.79
N ILE A 233 1.27 12.47 -1.24
CA ILE A 233 1.16 11.07 -1.63
C ILE A 233 1.05 10.18 -0.39
N GLN A 234 -0.16 10.12 0.18
CA GLN A 234 -0.42 9.41 1.44
C GLN A 234 -0.19 7.90 1.33
N GLY A 235 0.22 7.30 2.45
CA GLY A 235 0.38 5.86 2.60
C GLY A 235 1.78 5.32 2.33
N GLY A 236 2.76 6.19 2.13
CA GLY A 236 4.17 5.84 1.92
C GLY A 236 5.07 7.05 1.88
N GLY A 237 6.31 6.90 1.40
CA GLY A 237 7.28 7.98 1.36
C GLY A 237 7.72 8.46 2.74
N TYR A 238 7.83 7.55 3.71
CA TYR A 238 8.07 7.88 5.13
C TYR A 238 9.50 8.35 5.45
N SER A 239 10.34 8.53 4.45
CA SER A 239 11.73 8.99 4.63
C SER A 239 12.53 8.12 5.63
N MET A 240 12.26 6.83 5.65
CA MET A 240 12.92 5.86 6.52
C MET A 240 13.38 4.64 5.74
N ASP A 241 14.41 3.97 6.23
CA ASP A 241 14.80 2.67 5.70
C ASP A 241 13.75 1.63 6.09
N LEU A 242 13.36 0.80 5.12
CA LEU A 242 12.27 -0.17 5.28
C LEU A 242 12.88 -1.58 5.41
N PRO A 243 12.79 -2.23 6.59
CA PRO A 243 13.45 -3.50 6.86
C PRO A 243 13.07 -4.63 5.90
N LEU A 244 11.85 -4.60 5.37
CA LEU A 244 11.33 -5.63 4.46
C LEU A 244 11.85 -5.52 3.02
N VAL A 245 12.53 -4.41 2.66
CA VAL A 245 13.01 -4.17 1.29
C VAL A 245 14.44 -4.66 1.12
N ASP A 246 14.63 -5.71 0.32
CA ASP A 246 15.96 -6.09 -0.16
C ASP A 246 16.40 -5.12 -1.27
N LYS A 247 17.34 -4.24 -0.94
CA LYS A 247 17.88 -3.25 -1.88
C LYS A 247 18.54 -3.85 -3.13
N LYS A 248 18.93 -5.14 -3.08
CA LYS A 248 19.49 -5.86 -4.25
C LYS A 248 18.45 -6.12 -5.35
N LEU A 249 17.17 -6.04 -5.02
CA LEU A 249 16.09 -6.20 -5.98
C LEU A 249 15.77 -4.91 -6.76
N ILE A 250 16.36 -3.77 -6.36
CA ILE A 250 16.11 -2.45 -6.93
C ILE A 250 17.01 -2.22 -8.14
N ASP A 251 16.44 -2.02 -9.32
CA ASP A 251 17.18 -1.69 -10.54
C ASP A 251 17.22 -0.18 -10.81
N GLY A 252 16.38 0.60 -10.13
CA GLY A 252 16.38 2.06 -10.26
C GLY A 252 15.30 2.74 -9.44
N TYR A 253 15.29 4.07 -9.51
CA TYR A 253 14.43 4.93 -8.69
C TYR A 253 13.75 5.96 -9.57
N ILE A 254 12.46 6.20 -9.34
CA ILE A 254 11.69 7.23 -10.03
C ILE A 254 11.07 8.15 -9.00
N GLN A 255 11.39 9.43 -9.08
CA GLN A 255 10.77 10.46 -8.25
C GLN A 255 9.51 10.99 -8.94
N VAL A 256 8.48 11.24 -8.13
CA VAL A 256 7.20 11.79 -8.57
C VAL A 256 6.82 12.93 -7.64
N THR A 257 6.40 14.07 -8.21
CA THR A 257 5.88 15.19 -7.44
C THR A 257 4.42 14.98 -7.03
N ASP A 258 3.94 15.76 -6.07
CA ASP A 258 2.53 15.75 -5.66
C ASP A 258 1.59 16.12 -6.81
N GLU A 259 1.99 17.10 -7.62
CA GLU A 259 1.22 17.56 -8.78
C GLU A 259 1.15 16.48 -9.85
N GLU A 260 2.26 15.81 -10.15
CA GLU A 260 2.29 14.72 -11.12
C GLU A 260 1.41 13.55 -10.69
N ALA A 261 1.50 13.13 -9.41
CA ALA A 261 0.67 12.06 -8.86
C ALA A 261 -0.82 12.41 -8.91
N THR A 262 -1.15 13.66 -8.56
CA THR A 262 -2.53 14.19 -8.56
C THR A 262 -3.10 14.26 -9.99
N ASP A 263 -2.36 14.83 -10.94
CA ASP A 263 -2.80 14.96 -12.35
C ASP A 263 -3.06 13.58 -12.95
N VAL A 264 -2.15 12.64 -12.75
CA VAL A 264 -2.30 11.28 -13.30
C VAL A 264 -3.47 10.53 -12.62
N ALA A 265 -3.68 10.68 -11.30
CA ALA A 265 -4.83 10.07 -10.63
C ALA A 265 -6.17 10.62 -11.17
N ARG A 266 -6.25 11.92 -11.42
CA ARG A 266 -7.42 12.58 -12.05
C ARG A 266 -7.64 12.10 -13.50
N LYS A 267 -6.57 11.94 -14.27
CA LYS A 267 -6.64 11.42 -15.65
C LYS A 267 -7.04 9.95 -15.68
N LEU A 268 -6.57 9.12 -14.74
CA LEU A 268 -7.05 7.75 -14.58
C LEU A 268 -8.58 7.69 -14.41
N ALA A 269 -9.14 8.57 -13.57
CA ALA A 269 -10.58 8.64 -13.39
C ALA A 269 -11.32 9.05 -14.67
N LYS A 270 -10.84 10.10 -15.37
CA LYS A 270 -11.49 10.66 -16.57
C LYS A 270 -11.34 9.77 -17.80
N LEU A 271 -10.19 9.15 -18.02
CA LEU A 271 -9.89 8.41 -19.23
C LEU A 271 -10.20 6.91 -19.11
N GLU A 272 -9.85 6.31 -17.97
CA GLU A 272 -9.95 4.85 -17.77
C GLU A 272 -11.12 4.45 -16.86
N GLY A 273 -11.82 5.42 -16.22
CA GLY A 273 -12.85 5.14 -15.23
C GLY A 273 -12.29 4.57 -13.92
N VAL A 274 -11.01 4.77 -13.66
CA VAL A 274 -10.30 4.24 -12.49
C VAL A 274 -10.25 5.30 -11.39
N PHE A 275 -11.05 5.12 -10.35
CA PHE A 275 -11.10 6.02 -9.20
C PHE A 275 -10.16 5.52 -8.09
N ALA A 276 -8.91 6.01 -8.08
CA ALA A 276 -7.83 5.51 -7.24
C ALA A 276 -7.12 6.65 -6.46
N GLY A 277 -6.30 6.29 -5.45
CA GLY A 277 -5.61 7.27 -4.60
C GLY A 277 -4.33 7.84 -5.22
N PHE A 278 -3.70 8.80 -4.52
CA PHE A 278 -2.46 9.48 -4.94
C PHE A 278 -1.34 8.51 -5.33
N SER A 279 -1.09 7.48 -4.51
CA SER A 279 0.00 6.52 -4.77
C SER A 279 -0.22 5.66 -6.01
N SER A 280 -1.48 5.48 -6.44
CA SER A 280 -1.81 4.86 -7.73
C SER A 280 -1.45 5.79 -8.87
N GLY A 281 -1.75 7.10 -8.74
CA GLY A 281 -1.30 8.13 -9.67
C GLY A 281 0.23 8.18 -9.79
N ALA A 282 0.93 8.09 -8.65
CA ALA A 282 2.40 8.06 -8.62
C ALA A 282 2.97 6.84 -9.36
N ASN A 283 2.41 5.64 -9.16
CA ASN A 283 2.83 4.44 -9.87
C ASN A 283 2.68 4.58 -11.40
N VAL A 284 1.52 5.08 -11.85
CA VAL A 284 1.27 5.27 -13.28
C VAL A 284 2.14 6.39 -13.86
N CYS A 285 2.36 7.49 -13.12
CA CYS A 285 3.30 8.53 -13.51
C CYS A 285 4.71 7.99 -13.69
N ALA A 286 5.19 7.15 -12.78
CA ALA A 286 6.50 6.51 -12.89
C ALA A 286 6.60 5.62 -14.13
N ALA A 287 5.56 4.83 -14.44
CA ALA A 287 5.51 4.02 -15.65
C ALA A 287 5.58 4.89 -16.92
N ILE A 288 4.86 6.02 -16.96
CA ILE A 288 4.91 6.98 -18.06
C ILE A 288 6.33 7.54 -18.23
N LYS A 289 6.99 7.96 -17.13
CA LYS A 289 8.38 8.47 -17.17
C LYS A 289 9.35 7.42 -17.72
N LEU A 290 9.22 6.16 -17.31
CA LEU A 290 10.04 5.05 -17.81
C LEU A 290 9.81 4.78 -19.30
N LEU A 291 8.56 4.75 -19.76
CA LEU A 291 8.24 4.56 -21.19
C LEU A 291 8.69 5.74 -22.06
N LYS A 292 8.80 6.95 -21.52
CA LYS A 292 9.37 8.12 -22.20
C LYS A 292 10.90 8.10 -22.25
N SER A 293 11.56 7.26 -21.47
CA SER A 293 13.01 7.26 -21.31
C SER A 293 13.62 5.86 -21.53
N SER A 294 14.05 5.20 -20.48
CA SER A 294 14.89 3.98 -20.51
C SER A 294 14.14 2.72 -20.91
N GLU A 295 12.82 2.67 -20.70
CA GLU A 295 12.01 1.46 -20.90
C GLU A 295 10.99 1.61 -22.05
N LYS A 296 11.34 2.39 -23.06
CA LYS A 296 10.50 2.60 -24.25
C LYS A 296 10.14 1.26 -24.92
N GLY A 297 8.87 1.06 -25.22
CA GLY A 297 8.36 -0.14 -25.89
C GLY A 297 8.15 -1.34 -24.98
N LYS A 298 8.36 -1.19 -23.66
CA LYS A 298 8.27 -2.25 -22.65
C LYS A 298 6.86 -2.44 -22.10
N ASN A 299 6.63 -3.61 -21.51
CA ASN A 299 5.45 -3.94 -20.72
C ASN A 299 5.74 -3.64 -19.25
N ILE A 300 5.13 -2.59 -18.71
CA ILE A 300 5.28 -2.19 -17.31
C ILE A 300 4.06 -2.65 -16.52
N VAL A 301 4.29 -3.35 -15.41
CA VAL A 301 3.26 -3.76 -14.46
C VAL A 301 3.37 -2.97 -13.17
N LEU A 302 2.22 -2.63 -12.60
CA LEU A 302 2.11 -1.86 -11.35
C LEU A 302 0.85 -2.21 -10.58
N THR A 303 0.69 -1.64 -9.38
CA THR A 303 -0.53 -1.77 -8.58
C THR A 303 -1.29 -0.44 -8.52
N LEU A 304 -2.63 -0.51 -8.65
CA LEU A 304 -3.55 0.56 -8.25
C LEU A 304 -3.89 0.32 -6.78
N ASN A 305 -3.18 1.01 -5.91
CA ASN A 305 -2.98 0.64 -4.52
C ASN A 305 -4.26 0.62 -3.67
N ASP A 306 -5.12 1.64 -3.86
CA ASP A 306 -6.36 1.81 -3.12
C ASP A 306 -7.38 2.68 -3.86
N SER A 307 -8.61 2.74 -3.31
CA SER A 307 -9.71 3.49 -3.87
C SER A 307 -9.63 4.99 -3.57
N GLY A 308 -10.01 5.81 -4.55
CA GLY A 308 -10.20 7.25 -4.42
C GLY A 308 -11.25 7.65 -3.39
N LEU A 309 -12.16 6.74 -3.02
CA LEU A 309 -13.15 6.96 -1.95
C LEU A 309 -12.51 7.33 -0.60
N LYS A 310 -11.26 6.96 -0.37
CA LYS A 310 -10.51 7.27 0.86
C LYS A 310 -9.94 8.69 0.89
N TYR A 311 -10.10 9.44 -0.19
CA TYR A 311 -9.48 10.75 -0.40
C TYR A 311 -10.50 11.86 -0.73
N LEU A 312 -11.82 11.60 -0.54
CA LEU A 312 -12.87 12.57 -0.82
C LEU A 312 -12.82 13.83 0.06
N SER A 313 -12.18 13.76 1.21
CA SER A 313 -11.92 14.90 2.09
C SER A 313 -10.57 15.58 1.85
N THR A 314 -9.87 15.23 0.77
CA THR A 314 -8.60 15.84 0.35
C THR A 314 -8.79 16.60 -0.97
N ASP A 315 -7.77 17.36 -1.36
CA ASP A 315 -7.74 18.09 -2.63
C ASP A 315 -7.55 17.21 -3.88
N LEU A 316 -7.40 15.88 -3.72
CA LEU A 316 -7.18 14.98 -4.87
C LEU A 316 -8.26 15.13 -5.95
N TYR A 317 -9.52 15.31 -5.55
CA TYR A 317 -10.68 15.40 -6.45
C TYR A 317 -11.53 16.67 -6.25
N GLU A 318 -10.98 17.71 -5.60
CA GLU A 318 -11.72 18.97 -5.38
C GLU A 318 -11.94 19.81 -6.64
N GLU A 319 -11.00 19.78 -7.60
CA GLU A 319 -11.03 20.56 -8.82
C GLU A 319 -11.25 19.66 -10.04
N LEU A 320 -12.49 19.29 -10.30
CA LEU A 320 -12.86 18.46 -11.47
C LEU A 320 -13.80 19.19 -12.43
#